data_3e09d3def22dd69d819c4da480473c59
#
_entry.id   3e09d3def22dd69d819c4da480473c59
#
_cell.length_a   1.000
_cell.length_b   1.000
_cell.length_c   1.000
_cell.angle_alpha   90.00
_cell.angle_beta   90.00
_cell.angle_gamma   90.00
#
_symmetry.space_group_name_H-M   'P 1'
#
loop_
_entity.id
_entity.type
_entity.pdbx_description
1 polymer ?
#
loop_
_entity_poly.entity_id
_entity_poly.type
_entity_poly.pdbx_seq_one_letter_code
_entity_poly.pdbx_strand_id
1 'polypeptide(L)'
;MEKFPHPYIPTLIDEMTDGAISRRDFLRKSTLLGLSAAAAYSVVGMVDPSSLLKAADMPKGGNLRIGMRCMEIKDPHLADFAEKSNVIRQVCEYLTFTDRNNITHPYLLEKWEVSDDLKTWTLHIRKDVKWRKGKPLTADDVVWNLKRVSDPAIGSSVLGLFTGYLVQEYDAGEKDEKGNPKKSSKLWADNAIEKVDDHTVRLNCFAPQIAVPEHLFHYPMFILDPADNGAFGPDANGTGPFQLTEYTVGKSAKYKARTDYWGKGPYLDTFEYVDLGDNPGAGIAAIASKQVDGLSEADAVQISAMKNFPHVAVFKVETTQTVVARMHPDVDQFKDKRVRQAMRLAIDRDKIIQTSLLGAGTPAEDHHVAPSHPEYAALPKYPRDIEKAKKLLADAGYPNGFEFDMVTRPDPIWELNTAQVLAEQFNDIGVKINIKSLPSAQYWEVWTSAPFSLTAWGHRPLAIMTLSLAYRSNAAWNESHYANTEFDTLLTQAEGILDPKERSKVMAKIEAIMQDDGPIVQPFWRTFSTVMDKKVKGFDLHPSQYIFAHEYAIAV
;
A
#
# COMPACT_ATOMS: atom_id res chain seq x y z
N MET A 1 -12.21 37.47 1.18
CA MET A 1 -11.91 36.14 1.79
C MET A 1 -11.61 35.23 0.63
N GLU A 2 -10.40 34.71 0.56
CA GLU A 2 -10.08 33.62 -0.39
C GLU A 2 -11.04 32.46 -0.16
N LYS A 3 -11.72 32.07 -1.21
CA LYS A 3 -12.68 30.96 -1.15
C LYS A 3 -11.90 29.66 -1.11
N PHE A 4 -11.86 29.00 0.05
CA PHE A 4 -11.25 27.67 0.15
C PHE A 4 -11.92 26.69 -0.83
N PRO A 5 -11.18 25.67 -1.32
CA PRO A 5 -11.71 24.70 -2.28
C PRO A 5 -12.84 23.83 -1.69
N HIS A 6 -12.91 23.70 -0.36
CA HIS A 6 -13.99 22.98 0.32
C HIS A 6 -14.41 23.73 1.60
N PRO A 7 -15.73 23.81 1.92
CA PRO A 7 -16.24 24.58 3.06
C PRO A 7 -15.81 24.05 4.43
N TYR A 8 -15.37 22.81 4.55
CA TYR A 8 -14.88 22.22 5.80
C TYR A 8 -13.44 22.66 6.16
N ILE A 9 -12.67 23.25 5.26
CA ILE A 9 -11.28 23.67 5.52
C ILE A 9 -11.16 24.68 6.66
N PRO A 10 -12.01 25.71 6.77
CA PRO A 10 -12.01 26.59 7.94
C PRO A 10 -12.16 25.85 9.27
N THR A 11 -13.06 24.87 9.33
CA THR A 11 -13.24 24.02 10.53
C THR A 11 -11.95 23.26 10.88
N LEU A 12 -11.23 22.73 9.89
CA LEU A 12 -9.95 22.07 10.12
C LEU A 12 -8.87 23.03 10.65
N ILE A 13 -8.91 24.31 10.23
CA ILE A 13 -7.99 25.35 10.74
C ILE A 13 -8.30 25.62 12.21
N ASP A 14 -9.57 25.76 12.58
CA ASP A 14 -10.01 25.98 13.95
C ASP A 14 -9.63 24.77 14.85
N GLU A 15 -9.93 23.54 14.40
CA GLU A 15 -9.58 22.31 15.12
C GLU A 15 -8.06 22.16 15.34
N MET A 16 -7.25 22.54 14.38
CA MET A 16 -5.79 22.52 14.49
C MET A 16 -5.31 23.60 15.48
N THR A 17 -5.89 24.80 15.41
CA THR A 17 -5.55 25.93 16.27
C THR A 17 -5.88 25.63 17.73
N ASP A 18 -7.02 24.95 17.96
CA ASP A 18 -7.47 24.51 19.28
C ASP A 18 -6.76 23.25 19.79
N GLY A 19 -5.86 22.67 18.99
CA GLY A 19 -5.12 21.46 19.32
C GLY A 19 -5.96 20.17 19.26
N ALA A 20 -7.14 20.22 18.65
CA ALA A 20 -8.04 19.08 18.49
C ALA A 20 -7.53 18.08 17.44
N ILE A 21 -6.77 18.56 16.44
CA ILE A 21 -6.04 17.77 15.47
C ILE A 21 -4.58 18.22 15.40
N SER A 22 -3.68 17.31 15.00
CA SER A 22 -2.28 17.66 14.79
C SER A 22 -2.09 18.48 13.51
N ARG A 23 -0.98 19.23 13.40
CA ARG A 23 -0.59 19.91 12.14
C ARG A 23 -0.50 18.93 10.97
N ARG A 24 -0.01 17.72 11.21
CA ARG A 24 0.09 16.66 10.20
C ARG A 24 -1.30 16.21 9.73
N ASP A 25 -2.24 16.05 10.65
CA ASP A 25 -3.62 15.68 10.29
C ASP A 25 -4.32 16.81 9.54
N PHE A 26 -4.08 18.06 9.91
CA PHE A 26 -4.56 19.21 9.14
C PHE A 26 -4.04 19.17 7.70
N LEU A 27 -2.72 18.96 7.51
CA LEU A 27 -2.12 18.87 6.18
C LEU A 27 -2.78 17.76 5.35
N ARG A 28 -2.90 16.55 5.91
CA ARG A 28 -3.53 15.41 5.24
C ARG A 28 -4.97 15.69 4.82
N LYS A 29 -5.79 16.20 5.74
CA LYS A 29 -7.22 16.41 5.50
C LYS A 29 -7.49 17.58 4.58
N SER A 30 -6.78 18.69 4.75
CA SER A 30 -6.97 19.87 3.91
C SER A 30 -6.54 19.61 2.46
N THR A 31 -5.46 18.84 2.24
CA THR A 31 -5.05 18.45 0.88
C THR A 31 -6.04 17.49 0.24
N LEU A 32 -6.58 16.51 0.99
CA LEU A 32 -7.67 15.65 0.51
C LEU A 32 -8.88 16.45 0.01
N LEU A 33 -9.19 17.54 0.68
CA LEU A 33 -10.28 18.46 0.32
C LEU A 33 -9.89 19.49 -0.76
N GLY A 34 -8.77 19.27 -1.44
CA GLY A 34 -8.35 20.08 -2.59
C GLY A 34 -7.53 21.33 -2.25
N LEU A 35 -7.16 21.56 -0.97
CA LEU A 35 -6.22 22.63 -0.65
C LEU A 35 -4.83 22.23 -1.17
N SER A 36 -4.16 23.14 -1.91
CA SER A 36 -2.80 22.84 -2.38
C SER A 36 -1.86 22.62 -1.20
N ALA A 37 -0.89 21.72 -1.35
CA ALA A 37 0.08 21.44 -0.28
C ALA A 37 0.80 22.72 0.15
N ALA A 38 1.24 23.57 -0.78
CA ALA A 38 1.88 24.84 -0.46
C ALA A 38 0.99 25.74 0.41
N ALA A 39 -0.31 25.84 0.10
CA ALA A 39 -1.26 26.59 0.91
C ALA A 39 -1.46 25.93 2.28
N ALA A 40 -1.60 24.61 2.34
CA ALA A 40 -1.75 23.87 3.59
C ALA A 40 -0.51 24.02 4.51
N TYR A 41 0.70 23.88 3.97
CA TYR A 41 1.95 24.12 4.71
C TYR A 41 2.08 25.56 5.19
N SER A 42 1.64 26.53 4.39
CA SER A 42 1.61 27.96 4.78
C SER A 42 0.71 28.19 5.98
N VAL A 43 -0.48 27.59 6.02
CA VAL A 43 -1.42 27.70 7.15
C VAL A 43 -0.82 27.18 8.46
N VAL A 44 -0.06 26.06 8.41
CA VAL A 44 0.56 25.50 9.62
C VAL A 44 1.87 26.18 10.00
N GLY A 45 2.33 27.18 9.24
CA GLY A 45 3.58 27.89 9.46
C GLY A 45 4.81 26.99 9.23
N MET A 46 4.69 25.99 8.37
CA MET A 46 5.78 25.08 7.97
C MET A 46 6.19 25.38 6.52
N VAL A 47 7.45 25.08 6.20
CA VAL A 47 7.93 25.13 4.82
C VAL A 47 7.59 23.79 4.15
N ASP A 48 7.01 23.86 2.96
CA ASP A 48 6.76 22.66 2.15
C ASP A 48 8.10 21.95 1.87
N PRO A 49 8.27 20.67 2.28
CA PRO A 49 9.51 19.94 2.07
C PRO A 49 9.94 19.87 0.59
N SER A 50 9.01 19.87 -0.35
CA SER A 50 9.29 19.88 -1.78
C SER A 50 9.95 21.20 -2.25
N SER A 51 9.84 22.26 -1.44
CA SER A 51 10.48 23.58 -1.70
C SER A 51 11.90 23.68 -1.15
N LEU A 52 12.31 22.79 -0.24
CA LEU A 52 13.61 22.86 0.44
C LEU A 52 14.78 22.40 -0.45
N LEU A 53 14.53 21.51 -1.41
CA LEU A 53 15.50 21.13 -2.42
C LEU A 53 15.34 22.06 -3.62
N LYS A 54 16.11 23.14 -3.66
CA LYS A 54 16.18 23.97 -4.86
C LYS A 54 16.75 23.13 -5.99
N ALA A 55 15.96 22.91 -7.04
CA ALA A 55 16.37 22.18 -8.24
C ALA A 55 17.71 22.69 -8.85
N ALA A 56 18.06 23.94 -8.56
CA ALA A 56 19.32 24.58 -8.97
C ALA A 56 20.59 23.96 -8.33
N ASP A 57 20.46 23.26 -7.19
CA ASP A 57 21.60 22.73 -6.44
C ASP A 57 21.82 21.22 -6.65
N MET A 58 20.97 20.58 -7.48
CA MET A 58 21.09 19.15 -7.76
C MET A 58 22.04 18.90 -8.92
N PRO A 59 23.13 18.13 -8.71
CA PRO A 59 24.03 17.78 -9.80
C PRO A 59 23.31 16.99 -10.88
N LYS A 60 23.72 17.21 -12.14
CA LYS A 60 23.15 16.49 -13.29
C LYS A 60 24.14 15.48 -13.83
N GLY A 61 23.59 14.38 -14.35
CA GLY A 61 24.35 13.30 -14.96
C GLY A 61 24.60 12.11 -14.03
N GLY A 62 25.27 11.12 -14.59
CA GLY A 62 25.63 9.90 -13.86
C GLY A 62 24.60 8.79 -13.93
N ASN A 63 25.00 7.65 -13.38
CA ASN A 63 24.20 6.42 -13.32
C ASN A 63 23.95 6.02 -11.87
N LEU A 64 22.70 5.76 -11.52
CA LEU A 64 22.30 5.20 -10.22
C LEU A 64 21.87 3.75 -10.40
N ARG A 65 22.40 2.85 -9.55
CA ARG A 65 22.07 1.44 -9.55
C ARG A 65 21.51 1.05 -8.19
N ILE A 66 20.32 0.46 -8.16
CA ILE A 66 19.67 0.00 -6.93
C ILE A 66 19.44 -1.51 -7.01
N GLY A 67 19.91 -2.24 -6.00
CA GLY A 67 19.61 -3.65 -5.84
C GLY A 67 18.13 -3.84 -5.51
N MET A 68 17.39 -4.51 -6.39
CA MET A 68 15.96 -4.80 -6.25
C MET A 68 15.57 -5.98 -7.15
N ARG A 69 14.61 -6.79 -6.71
CA ARG A 69 14.06 -7.88 -7.52
C ARG A 69 13.42 -7.33 -8.81
N CYS A 70 13.67 -8.00 -9.91
CA CYS A 70 13.08 -7.70 -11.22
C CYS A 70 12.10 -8.82 -11.59
N MET A 71 10.85 -8.66 -11.14
CA MET A 71 9.78 -9.66 -11.28
C MET A 71 9.05 -9.52 -12.62
N GLU A 72 8.41 -10.59 -13.09
CA GLU A 72 7.57 -10.54 -14.29
C GLU A 72 6.41 -9.52 -14.13
N ILE A 73 6.24 -8.66 -15.13
CA ILE A 73 5.14 -7.70 -15.24
C ILE A 73 4.35 -8.06 -16.49
N LYS A 74 3.18 -8.67 -16.29
CA LYS A 74 2.26 -9.02 -17.39
C LYS A 74 1.45 -7.81 -17.83
N ASP A 75 0.97 -7.04 -16.86
CA ASP A 75 0.13 -5.86 -17.04
C ASP A 75 0.35 -4.92 -15.85
N PRO A 76 0.65 -3.62 -16.04
CA PRO A 76 0.82 -2.67 -14.96
C PRO A 76 -0.40 -2.55 -14.02
N HIS A 77 -1.63 -2.70 -14.55
CA HIS A 77 -2.85 -2.67 -13.73
C HIS A 77 -3.03 -3.91 -12.84
N LEU A 78 -2.14 -4.91 -12.94
CA LEU A 78 -2.06 -6.09 -12.08
C LEU A 78 -0.86 -6.04 -11.12
N ALA A 79 -0.19 -4.90 -10.99
CA ALA A 79 0.93 -4.77 -10.06
C ALA A 79 0.45 -5.00 -8.62
N ASP A 80 1.06 -5.98 -7.97
CA ASP A 80 0.71 -6.48 -6.63
C ASP A 80 1.82 -6.23 -5.60
N PHE A 81 3.03 -5.86 -6.08
CA PHE A 81 4.22 -5.61 -5.27
C PHE A 81 4.83 -4.24 -5.52
N ALA A 82 5.52 -3.72 -4.49
CA ALA A 82 6.28 -2.48 -4.58
C ALA A 82 7.37 -2.56 -5.66
N GLU A 83 8.03 -3.72 -5.83
CA GLU A 83 9.09 -3.94 -6.81
C GLU A 83 8.56 -3.82 -8.24
N LYS A 84 7.44 -4.46 -8.58
CA LYS A 84 6.79 -4.30 -9.89
C LYS A 84 6.40 -2.85 -10.12
N SER A 85 5.78 -2.22 -9.12
CA SER A 85 5.40 -0.81 -9.17
C SER A 85 6.61 0.11 -9.34
N ASN A 86 7.75 -0.19 -8.70
CA ASN A 86 8.97 0.59 -8.84
C ASN A 86 9.55 0.50 -10.25
N VAL A 87 9.44 -0.64 -10.91
CA VAL A 87 9.83 -0.76 -12.33
C VAL A 87 8.91 0.08 -13.21
N ILE A 88 7.60 -0.01 -13.00
CA ILE A 88 6.61 0.67 -13.84
C ILE A 88 6.65 2.19 -13.66
N ARG A 89 6.77 2.71 -12.41
CA ARG A 89 6.67 4.15 -12.08
C ARG A 89 7.76 5.03 -12.66
N GLN A 90 8.86 4.45 -13.12
CA GLN A 90 9.88 5.22 -13.84
C GLN A 90 9.40 5.61 -15.25
N VAL A 91 8.41 4.89 -15.79
CA VAL A 91 7.86 5.05 -17.14
C VAL A 91 6.43 5.58 -17.14
N CYS A 92 5.56 5.03 -16.28
CA CYS A 92 4.15 5.39 -16.16
C CYS A 92 3.90 6.09 -14.82
N GLU A 93 3.02 7.07 -14.82
CA GLU A 93 2.76 7.90 -13.64
C GLU A 93 1.32 7.76 -13.15
N TYR A 94 1.04 8.40 -12.01
CA TYR A 94 -0.25 8.39 -11.35
C TYR A 94 -0.96 9.75 -11.49
N LEU A 95 -2.25 9.78 -11.27
CA LEU A 95 -3.02 11.02 -11.23
C LEU A 95 -2.64 11.89 -10.01
N THR A 96 -2.34 11.23 -8.90
CA THR A 96 -1.96 11.85 -7.62
C THR A 96 -0.64 11.29 -7.12
N PHE A 97 -0.10 11.89 -6.09
CA PHE A 97 1.15 11.48 -5.45
C PHE A 97 1.00 11.62 -3.93
N THR A 98 1.16 10.55 -3.18
CA THR A 98 1.21 10.59 -1.73
C THR A 98 2.67 10.59 -1.29
N ASP A 99 3.09 11.59 -0.54
CA ASP A 99 4.47 11.75 -0.08
C ASP A 99 4.79 10.86 1.13
N ARG A 100 6.05 10.89 1.57
CA ARG A 100 6.52 10.12 2.74
C ARG A 100 5.79 10.46 4.06
N ASN A 101 5.15 11.62 4.14
CA ASN A 101 4.37 12.05 5.29
C ASN A 101 2.91 11.60 5.20
N ASN A 102 2.58 10.81 4.16
CA ASN A 102 1.21 10.41 3.81
C ASN A 102 0.31 11.62 3.51
N ILE A 103 0.85 12.64 2.83
CA ILE A 103 0.10 13.77 2.32
C ILE A 103 -0.05 13.59 0.82
N THR A 104 -1.27 13.63 0.31
CA THR A 104 -1.57 13.42 -1.10
C THR A 104 -1.61 14.75 -1.84
N HIS A 105 -0.92 14.80 -2.98
CA HIS A 105 -0.73 15.96 -3.84
C HIS A 105 -1.25 15.66 -5.25
N PRO A 106 -1.69 16.67 -6.03
CA PRO A 106 -1.87 16.50 -7.46
C PRO A 106 -0.54 16.14 -8.15
N TYR A 107 -0.60 15.28 -9.21
CA TYR A 107 0.59 14.88 -9.96
C TYR A 107 0.33 15.00 -11.47
N LEU A 108 -0.24 13.99 -12.16
CA LEU A 108 -0.79 14.20 -13.52
C LEU A 108 -2.06 15.06 -13.48
N LEU A 109 -2.70 15.17 -12.31
CA LEU A 109 -3.68 16.21 -12.07
C LEU A 109 -2.98 17.54 -11.74
N GLU A 110 -3.59 18.64 -12.17
CA GLU A 110 -3.27 19.99 -11.71
C GLU A 110 -3.91 20.28 -10.34
N LYS A 111 -5.16 19.82 -10.17
CA LYS A 111 -5.96 19.91 -8.96
C LYS A 111 -7.14 18.93 -9.02
N TRP A 112 -7.83 18.80 -7.91
CA TRP A 112 -9.17 18.22 -7.85
C TRP A 112 -10.10 19.11 -7.01
N GLU A 113 -11.38 18.92 -7.21
CA GLU A 113 -12.46 19.53 -6.43
C GLU A 113 -13.41 18.41 -6.01
N VAL A 114 -14.03 18.58 -4.84
CA VAL A 114 -14.97 17.61 -4.30
C VAL A 114 -16.23 18.33 -3.80
N SER A 115 -17.39 17.72 -4.02
CA SER A 115 -18.67 18.22 -3.49
C SER A 115 -18.76 18.06 -1.98
N ASP A 116 -19.59 18.87 -1.33
CA ASP A 116 -19.79 18.87 0.12
C ASP A 116 -20.23 17.49 0.67
N ASP A 117 -20.95 16.71 -0.14
CA ASP A 117 -21.40 15.35 0.19
C ASP A 117 -20.39 14.26 -0.15
N LEU A 118 -19.19 14.62 -0.61
CA LEU A 118 -18.09 13.70 -0.99
C LEU A 118 -18.45 12.71 -2.12
N LYS A 119 -19.49 13.00 -2.91
CA LYS A 119 -19.95 12.09 -3.96
C LYS A 119 -19.55 12.51 -5.37
N THR A 120 -19.16 13.76 -5.57
CA THR A 120 -18.72 14.24 -6.88
C THR A 120 -17.29 14.75 -6.80
N TRP A 121 -16.38 14.09 -7.52
CA TRP A 121 -14.99 14.47 -7.61
C TRP A 121 -14.70 14.97 -9.03
N THR A 122 -14.21 16.20 -9.15
CA THR A 122 -13.80 16.77 -10.44
C THR A 122 -12.29 16.81 -10.50
N LEU A 123 -11.73 16.06 -11.44
CA LEU A 123 -10.29 15.86 -11.62
C LEU A 123 -9.82 16.70 -12.81
N HIS A 124 -8.93 17.68 -12.57
CA HIS A 124 -8.37 18.54 -13.60
C HIS A 124 -7.00 18.03 -14.03
N ILE A 125 -6.88 17.59 -15.27
CA ILE A 125 -5.66 16.99 -15.85
C ILE A 125 -4.74 18.10 -16.33
N ARG A 126 -3.44 17.95 -16.11
CA ARG A 126 -2.42 18.87 -16.60
C ARG A 126 -2.42 18.95 -18.12
N LYS A 127 -2.23 20.15 -18.65
CA LYS A 127 -2.21 20.42 -20.12
C LYS A 127 -0.82 20.33 -20.72
N ASP A 128 0.21 20.34 -19.89
CA ASP A 128 1.64 20.34 -20.27
C ASP A 128 2.24 18.92 -20.34
N VAL A 129 1.47 17.88 -20.04
CA VAL A 129 1.92 16.48 -20.05
C VAL A 129 1.78 15.87 -21.43
N LYS A 130 2.86 15.19 -21.87
CA LYS A 130 2.86 14.42 -23.11
C LYS A 130 3.36 12.99 -22.89
N TRP A 131 2.75 12.08 -23.58
CA TRP A 131 3.29 10.73 -23.75
C TRP A 131 4.67 10.80 -24.40
N ARG A 132 5.53 9.82 -24.14
CA ARG A 132 6.88 9.74 -24.73
C ARG A 132 6.87 9.84 -26.27
N LYS A 133 5.84 9.31 -26.92
CA LYS A 133 5.65 9.39 -28.38
C LYS A 133 5.06 10.73 -28.85
N GLY A 134 4.91 11.73 -27.98
CA GLY A 134 4.58 13.11 -28.30
C GLY A 134 3.09 13.48 -28.27
N LYS A 135 2.17 12.53 -28.22
CA LYS A 135 0.73 12.79 -28.05
C LYS A 135 0.48 13.45 -26.68
N PRO A 136 -0.39 14.48 -26.56
CA PRO A 136 -0.79 14.99 -25.25
C PRO A 136 -1.60 13.96 -24.45
N LEU A 137 -1.47 14.02 -23.13
CA LEU A 137 -2.36 13.32 -22.21
C LEU A 137 -3.71 14.01 -22.16
N THR A 138 -4.79 13.25 -22.28
CA THR A 138 -6.16 13.77 -22.30
C THR A 138 -7.08 13.04 -21.34
N ALA A 139 -8.28 13.60 -21.14
CA ALA A 139 -9.33 13.00 -20.35
C ALA A 139 -9.81 11.65 -20.92
N ASP A 140 -9.74 11.43 -22.24
CA ASP A 140 -10.06 10.13 -22.82
C ASP A 140 -9.11 9.03 -22.33
N ASP A 141 -7.81 9.35 -22.24
CA ASP A 141 -6.80 8.42 -21.75
C ASP A 141 -7.08 8.09 -20.26
N VAL A 142 -7.40 9.08 -19.44
CA VAL A 142 -7.72 8.90 -18.01
C VAL A 142 -9.00 8.09 -17.83
N VAL A 143 -10.08 8.42 -18.55
CA VAL A 143 -11.35 7.68 -18.49
C VAL A 143 -11.16 6.23 -18.89
N TRP A 144 -10.36 5.95 -19.92
CA TRP A 144 -10.05 4.59 -20.33
C TRP A 144 -9.35 3.81 -19.21
N ASN A 145 -8.34 4.40 -18.55
CA ASN A 145 -7.61 3.77 -17.46
C ASN A 145 -8.52 3.48 -16.27
N LEU A 146 -9.32 4.46 -15.83
CA LEU A 146 -10.23 4.31 -14.69
C LEU A 146 -11.31 3.23 -14.97
N LYS A 147 -11.88 3.20 -16.17
CA LYS A 147 -12.84 2.17 -16.58
C LYS A 147 -12.18 0.79 -16.65
N ARG A 148 -10.95 0.72 -17.17
CA ARG A 148 -10.21 -0.54 -17.29
C ARG A 148 -9.95 -1.19 -15.92
N VAL A 149 -9.48 -0.44 -14.93
CA VAL A 149 -9.24 -0.99 -13.59
C VAL A 149 -10.54 -1.30 -12.83
N SER A 150 -11.67 -0.74 -13.28
CA SER A 150 -13.01 -1.04 -12.75
C SER A 150 -13.65 -2.29 -13.39
N ASP A 151 -13.05 -2.84 -14.44
CA ASP A 151 -13.54 -4.06 -15.09
C ASP A 151 -13.03 -5.30 -14.34
N PRO A 152 -13.94 -6.15 -13.79
CA PRO A 152 -13.54 -7.37 -13.08
C PRO A 152 -12.75 -8.35 -13.99
N ALA A 153 -12.93 -8.29 -15.31
CA ALA A 153 -12.19 -9.13 -16.26
C ALA A 153 -10.68 -8.81 -16.28
N ILE A 154 -10.27 -7.61 -15.89
CA ILE A 154 -8.87 -7.23 -15.77
C ILE A 154 -8.24 -7.84 -14.50
N GLY A 155 -9.00 -7.95 -13.39
CA GLY A 155 -8.50 -8.49 -12.13
C GLY A 155 -7.63 -7.52 -11.33
N SER A 156 -7.74 -6.22 -11.59
CA SER A 156 -7.00 -5.20 -10.82
C SER A 156 -7.50 -5.10 -9.37
N SER A 157 -6.58 -4.97 -8.41
CA SER A 157 -6.93 -4.73 -7.00
C SER A 157 -7.62 -3.37 -6.77
N VAL A 158 -7.50 -2.42 -7.71
CA VAL A 158 -8.22 -1.14 -7.67
C VAL A 158 -9.74 -1.34 -7.64
N LEU A 159 -10.23 -2.41 -8.27
CA LEU A 159 -11.65 -2.78 -8.21
C LEU A 159 -12.15 -2.86 -6.76
N GLY A 160 -11.36 -3.49 -5.86
CA GLY A 160 -11.70 -3.58 -4.45
C GLY A 160 -11.76 -2.23 -3.72
N LEU A 161 -10.93 -1.26 -4.13
CA LEU A 161 -10.99 0.11 -3.61
C LEU A 161 -12.22 0.87 -4.12
N PHE A 162 -12.60 0.67 -5.39
CA PHE A 162 -13.72 1.35 -6.03
C PHE A 162 -15.08 0.76 -5.67
N THR A 163 -15.09 -0.49 -5.16
CA THR A 163 -16.29 -1.12 -4.62
C THR A 163 -16.82 -0.32 -3.42
N GLY A 164 -18.12 -0.05 -3.42
CA GLY A 164 -18.78 0.73 -2.37
C GLY A 164 -18.98 2.22 -2.71
N TYR A 165 -18.40 2.74 -3.80
CA TYR A 165 -18.69 4.11 -4.21
C TYR A 165 -18.74 4.37 -5.74
N LEU A 166 -17.95 3.66 -6.55
CA LEU A 166 -17.99 3.71 -8.03
C LEU A 166 -18.46 2.42 -8.65
N VAL A 167 -18.20 1.30 -7.99
CA VAL A 167 -18.49 -0.05 -8.46
C VAL A 167 -19.48 -0.71 -7.53
N GLN A 168 -20.51 -1.32 -8.11
CA GLN A 168 -21.53 -2.12 -7.40
C GLN A 168 -21.38 -3.60 -7.73
N GLU A 169 -21.55 -4.44 -6.71
CA GLU A 169 -21.73 -5.87 -6.89
C GLU A 169 -23.18 -6.20 -7.30
N TYR A 170 -23.33 -7.20 -8.13
CA TYR A 170 -24.62 -7.75 -8.52
C TYR A 170 -24.55 -9.27 -8.65
N ASP A 171 -25.72 -9.93 -8.54
CA ASP A 171 -25.83 -11.37 -8.79
C ASP A 171 -25.63 -11.63 -10.28
N ALA A 172 -24.60 -12.40 -10.64
CA ALA A 172 -24.30 -12.74 -12.03
C ALA A 172 -25.30 -13.72 -12.66
N GLY A 173 -26.25 -14.24 -11.87
CA GLY A 173 -27.18 -15.26 -12.31
C GLY A 173 -26.60 -16.68 -12.43
N GLU A 174 -25.32 -16.83 -12.03
CA GLU A 174 -24.58 -18.09 -12.00
C GLU A 174 -24.34 -18.53 -10.56
N LYS A 175 -24.00 -19.79 -10.37
CA LYS A 175 -23.57 -20.32 -9.07
C LYS A 175 -22.09 -20.67 -9.10
N ASP A 176 -21.41 -20.49 -7.97
CA ASP A 176 -20.05 -20.97 -7.76
C ASP A 176 -20.03 -22.52 -7.60
N GLU A 177 -18.85 -23.10 -7.50
CA GLU A 177 -18.67 -24.56 -7.31
C GLU A 177 -19.30 -25.09 -6.01
N LYS A 178 -19.58 -24.22 -5.04
CA LYS A 178 -20.25 -24.55 -3.77
C LYS A 178 -21.77 -24.33 -3.84
N GLY A 179 -22.29 -23.86 -4.99
CA GLY A 179 -23.73 -23.63 -5.20
C GLY A 179 -24.26 -22.28 -4.72
N ASN A 180 -23.37 -21.36 -4.30
CA ASN A 180 -23.75 -20.01 -3.90
C ASN A 180 -23.92 -19.08 -5.12
N PRO A 181 -24.74 -18.03 -5.05
CA PRO A 181 -24.84 -17.04 -6.11
C PRO A 181 -23.47 -16.43 -6.41
N LYS A 182 -23.02 -16.53 -7.65
CA LYS A 182 -21.77 -15.90 -8.10
C LYS A 182 -22.03 -14.41 -8.26
N LYS A 183 -21.27 -13.61 -7.55
CA LYS A 183 -21.30 -12.15 -7.68
C LYS A 183 -20.34 -11.68 -8.78
N SER A 184 -20.72 -10.62 -9.45
CA SER A 184 -19.88 -9.87 -10.37
C SER A 184 -19.97 -8.39 -10.03
N SER A 185 -19.14 -7.57 -10.66
CA SER A 185 -19.02 -6.14 -10.37
C SER A 185 -19.13 -5.33 -11.65
N LYS A 186 -19.69 -4.12 -11.55
CA LYS A 186 -19.77 -3.14 -12.64
C LYS A 186 -19.83 -1.72 -12.10
N LEU A 187 -19.48 -0.74 -12.91
CA LEU A 187 -19.79 0.65 -12.59
C LEU A 187 -21.27 0.82 -12.29
N TRP A 188 -21.59 1.58 -11.23
CA TRP A 188 -22.97 1.73 -10.75
C TRP A 188 -23.87 2.45 -11.76
N ALA A 189 -23.27 3.31 -12.63
CA ALA A 189 -23.94 4.02 -13.71
C ALA A 189 -22.94 4.27 -14.86
N ASP A 190 -23.47 4.51 -16.06
CA ASP A 190 -22.66 4.79 -17.25
C ASP A 190 -21.81 6.07 -17.10
N ASN A 191 -22.31 7.06 -16.35
CA ASN A 191 -21.64 8.29 -16.03
C ASN A 191 -20.89 8.27 -14.69
N ALA A 192 -20.70 7.12 -14.07
CA ALA A 192 -19.89 7.01 -12.83
C ALA A 192 -18.47 7.57 -13.06
N ILE A 193 -17.93 7.36 -14.26
CA ILE A 193 -16.66 7.95 -14.73
C ILE A 193 -16.97 8.71 -16.03
N GLU A 194 -17.00 10.04 -15.95
CA GLU A 194 -17.48 10.92 -17.02
C GLU A 194 -16.36 11.82 -17.54
N LYS A 195 -16.18 11.87 -18.86
CA LYS A 195 -15.40 12.94 -19.51
C LYS A 195 -16.24 14.21 -19.53
N VAL A 196 -15.78 15.29 -18.91
CA VAL A 196 -16.44 16.61 -18.94
C VAL A 196 -15.92 17.43 -20.15
N ASP A 197 -14.60 17.48 -20.30
CA ASP A 197 -13.89 18.08 -21.44
C ASP A 197 -12.54 17.36 -21.65
N ASP A 198 -11.67 17.87 -22.53
CA ASP A 198 -10.40 17.20 -22.88
C ASP A 198 -9.39 17.14 -21.71
N HIS A 199 -9.60 17.92 -20.63
CA HIS A 199 -8.71 17.95 -19.46
C HIS A 199 -9.45 17.82 -18.14
N THR A 200 -10.75 17.44 -18.17
CA THR A 200 -11.56 17.30 -16.97
C THR A 200 -12.32 15.98 -16.97
N VAL A 201 -12.12 15.21 -15.91
CA VAL A 201 -12.85 13.95 -15.64
C VAL A 201 -13.65 14.15 -14.36
N ARG A 202 -14.88 13.65 -14.34
CA ARG A 202 -15.73 13.63 -13.16
C ARG A 202 -15.97 12.19 -12.71
N LEU A 203 -15.84 11.97 -11.40
CA LEU A 203 -16.27 10.74 -10.74
C LEU A 203 -17.58 11.03 -10.01
N ASN A 204 -18.65 10.35 -10.42
CA ASN A 204 -19.96 10.44 -9.80
C ASN A 204 -20.15 9.21 -8.92
N CYS A 205 -20.01 9.36 -7.60
CA CYS A 205 -20.06 8.26 -6.63
C CYS A 205 -21.50 8.08 -6.12
N PHE A 206 -21.93 6.84 -5.94
CA PHE A 206 -23.23 6.57 -5.30
C PHE A 206 -23.18 6.70 -3.77
N ALA A 207 -22.01 6.55 -3.16
CA ALA A 207 -21.77 6.75 -1.74
C ALA A 207 -20.62 7.75 -1.51
N PRO A 208 -20.61 8.47 -0.38
CA PRO A 208 -19.51 9.36 -0.02
C PRO A 208 -18.19 8.58 0.10
N GLN A 209 -17.09 9.14 -0.40
CA GLN A 209 -15.75 8.55 -0.28
C GLN A 209 -14.70 9.62 -0.11
N ILE A 210 -13.97 9.61 1.02
CA ILE A 210 -12.93 10.59 1.30
C ILE A 210 -11.56 10.22 0.71
N ALA A 211 -11.30 8.95 0.47
CA ALA A 211 -9.98 8.44 0.09
C ALA A 211 -9.74 8.39 -1.43
N VAL A 212 -10.58 9.04 -2.24
CA VAL A 212 -10.41 9.03 -3.71
C VAL A 212 -9.01 9.44 -4.14
N PRO A 213 -8.39 10.53 -3.64
CA PRO A 213 -7.02 10.89 -4.05
C PRO A 213 -5.98 9.83 -3.73
N GLU A 214 -6.06 9.15 -2.57
CA GLU A 214 -5.16 8.05 -2.20
C GLU A 214 -5.40 6.81 -3.05
N HIS A 215 -6.66 6.52 -3.43
CA HIS A 215 -6.99 5.42 -4.33
C HIS A 215 -6.33 5.61 -5.70
N LEU A 216 -6.23 6.86 -6.17
CA LEU A 216 -5.58 7.21 -7.45
C LEU A 216 -4.05 7.11 -7.41
N PHE A 217 -3.44 6.78 -6.25
CA PHE A 217 -2.02 6.51 -6.06
C PHE A 217 -1.73 5.05 -5.63
N HIS A 218 -2.72 4.20 -5.62
CA HIS A 218 -2.53 2.77 -5.32
C HIS A 218 -1.68 2.08 -6.39
N TYR A 219 -0.93 1.01 -6.04
CA TYR A 219 0.08 0.33 -6.87
C TYR A 219 -0.26 0.21 -8.36
N PRO A 220 -1.42 -0.38 -8.75
CA PRO A 220 -1.73 -0.60 -10.15
C PRO A 220 -2.47 0.56 -10.80
N MET A 221 -2.68 1.69 -10.11
CA MET A 221 -3.44 2.84 -10.63
C MET A 221 -2.61 3.73 -11.58
N PHE A 222 -1.66 3.14 -12.30
CA PHE A 222 -0.91 3.84 -13.33
C PHE A 222 -1.80 4.34 -14.46
N ILE A 223 -1.44 5.48 -15.02
CA ILE A 223 -2.02 5.95 -16.27
C ILE A 223 -1.19 5.41 -17.42
N LEU A 224 -1.80 4.52 -18.21
CA LEU A 224 -1.22 3.84 -19.36
C LEU A 224 -1.74 4.45 -20.64
N ASP A 225 -0.91 4.46 -21.70
CA ASP A 225 -1.41 4.77 -23.05
C ASP A 225 -2.41 3.67 -23.46
N PRO A 226 -3.65 4.02 -23.82
CA PRO A 226 -4.64 3.05 -24.30
C PRO A 226 -4.15 2.21 -25.49
N ALA A 227 -3.25 2.75 -26.30
CA ALA A 227 -2.68 2.05 -27.46
C ALA A 227 -1.79 0.85 -27.05
N ASP A 228 -1.17 0.89 -25.87
CA ASP A 228 -0.36 -0.21 -25.36
C ASP A 228 -1.23 -1.34 -24.74
N ASN A 229 -2.50 -1.07 -24.46
CA ASN A 229 -3.51 -2.02 -23.94
C ASN A 229 -3.02 -2.91 -22.77
N GLY A 230 -2.24 -2.34 -21.85
CA GLY A 230 -1.67 -3.05 -20.71
C GLY A 230 -0.35 -3.77 -20.99
N ALA A 231 0.16 -3.75 -22.21
CA ALA A 231 1.50 -4.25 -22.50
C ALA A 231 2.57 -3.36 -21.86
N PHE A 232 3.58 -3.98 -21.25
CA PHE A 232 4.68 -3.27 -20.60
C PHE A 232 6.03 -3.84 -21.00
N GLY A 233 6.97 -2.95 -21.32
CA GLY A 233 8.32 -3.30 -21.74
C GLY A 233 9.08 -2.08 -22.28
N PRO A 234 10.22 -2.27 -22.98
CA PRO A 234 11.04 -1.17 -23.51
C PRO A 234 10.32 -0.21 -24.46
N ASP A 235 9.24 -0.65 -25.10
CA ASP A 235 8.42 0.16 -25.99
C ASP A 235 7.23 0.86 -25.32
N ALA A 236 7.01 0.63 -24.03
CA ALA A 236 5.92 1.24 -23.28
C ALA A 236 5.92 2.77 -23.43
N ASN A 237 4.74 3.32 -23.71
CA ASN A 237 4.56 4.74 -23.97
C ASN A 237 4.02 5.44 -22.71
N GLY A 238 4.91 5.74 -21.75
CA GLY A 238 4.52 6.42 -20.51
C GLY A 238 4.70 7.94 -20.57
N THR A 239 4.18 8.60 -19.56
CA THR A 239 4.38 10.04 -19.29
C THR A 239 5.61 10.31 -18.42
N GLY A 240 6.18 9.26 -17.80
CA GLY A 240 7.19 9.32 -16.76
C GLY A 240 8.57 9.84 -17.22
N PRO A 241 9.47 10.06 -16.23
CA PRO A 241 10.76 10.72 -16.42
C PRO A 241 11.79 9.88 -17.17
N PHE A 242 11.59 8.57 -17.28
CA PHE A 242 12.54 7.67 -17.91
C PHE A 242 11.88 6.83 -19.00
N GLN A 243 12.68 6.40 -19.96
CA GLN A 243 12.38 5.34 -20.90
C GLN A 243 13.02 4.05 -20.42
N LEU A 244 12.27 2.98 -20.32
CA LEU A 244 12.80 1.63 -20.12
C LEU A 244 13.53 1.20 -21.41
N THR A 245 14.80 0.82 -21.31
CA THR A 245 15.62 0.43 -22.45
C THR A 245 15.89 -1.07 -22.50
N GLU A 246 15.90 -1.72 -21.33
CA GLU A 246 16.06 -3.16 -21.20
C GLU A 246 15.30 -3.65 -19.97
N TYR A 247 14.61 -4.77 -20.09
CA TYR A 247 13.95 -5.45 -18.99
C TYR A 247 14.15 -6.95 -19.10
N THR A 248 14.89 -7.51 -18.15
CA THR A 248 15.16 -8.94 -18.06
C THR A 248 14.77 -9.43 -16.68
N VAL A 249 13.71 -10.21 -16.59
CA VAL A 249 13.20 -10.80 -15.34
C VAL A 249 14.31 -11.60 -14.64
N GLY A 250 14.45 -11.40 -13.35
CA GLY A 250 15.51 -12.04 -12.52
C GLY A 250 16.91 -11.50 -12.77
N LYS A 251 17.07 -10.39 -13.54
CA LYS A 251 18.37 -9.80 -13.86
C LYS A 251 18.43 -8.29 -13.68
N SER A 252 17.70 -7.52 -14.49
CA SER A 252 17.78 -6.06 -14.42
C SER A 252 16.66 -5.35 -15.16
N ALA A 253 16.43 -4.07 -14.76
CA ALA A 253 15.66 -3.09 -15.51
C ALA A 253 16.51 -1.83 -15.72
N LYS A 254 16.76 -1.44 -16.99
CA LYS A 254 17.61 -0.30 -17.32
C LYS A 254 16.81 0.82 -17.98
N TYR A 255 17.14 2.03 -17.57
CA TYR A 255 16.42 3.23 -17.98
C TYR A 255 17.36 4.31 -18.47
N LYS A 256 16.87 5.10 -19.42
CA LYS A 256 17.49 6.34 -19.90
C LYS A 256 16.58 7.51 -19.56
N ALA A 257 17.17 8.59 -19.09
CA ALA A 257 16.48 9.84 -18.80
C ALA A 257 15.81 10.41 -20.07
N ARG A 258 14.61 10.93 -19.90
CA ARG A 258 13.92 11.73 -20.94
C ARG A 258 14.35 13.20 -20.80
N THR A 259 14.60 13.82 -21.95
CA THR A 259 14.93 15.25 -22.02
C THR A 259 13.71 16.16 -22.17
N ASP A 260 12.55 15.56 -22.48
CA ASP A 260 11.26 16.21 -22.72
C ASP A 260 10.25 15.93 -21.60
N TYR A 261 10.73 15.51 -20.44
CA TYR A 261 9.87 15.25 -19.27
C TYR A 261 9.23 16.54 -18.78
N TRP A 262 7.95 16.50 -18.47
CA TRP A 262 7.14 17.64 -18.05
C TRP A 262 7.43 18.13 -16.61
N GLY A 263 7.91 17.21 -15.74
CA GLY A 263 8.16 17.48 -14.33
C GLY A 263 9.59 17.96 -14.03
N LYS A 264 9.92 18.01 -12.73
CA LYS A 264 11.28 18.29 -12.27
C LYS A 264 12.19 17.07 -12.50
N GLY A 265 13.45 17.29 -12.86
CA GLY A 265 14.39 16.20 -13.18
C GLY A 265 14.14 15.65 -14.59
N PRO A 266 14.50 14.38 -14.88
CA PRO A 266 15.43 13.60 -14.06
C PRO A 266 16.83 14.23 -14.00
N TYR A 267 17.52 14.03 -12.87
CA TYR A 267 18.89 14.55 -12.69
C TYR A 267 19.96 13.54 -13.13
N LEU A 268 19.59 12.25 -13.26
CA LEU A 268 20.44 11.15 -13.72
C LEU A 268 20.40 11.04 -15.24
N ASP A 269 21.50 10.58 -15.86
CA ASP A 269 21.50 10.18 -17.29
C ASP A 269 20.82 8.82 -17.46
N THR A 270 21.16 7.89 -16.57
CA THR A 270 20.64 6.52 -16.57
C THR A 270 20.34 6.03 -15.17
N PHE A 271 19.44 5.07 -15.09
CA PHE A 271 19.04 4.42 -13.86
C PHE A 271 18.91 2.91 -14.10
N GLU A 272 19.25 2.09 -13.11
CA GLU A 272 19.17 0.64 -13.23
C GLU A 272 18.71 -0.01 -11.92
N TYR A 273 17.75 -0.91 -12.01
CA TYR A 273 17.52 -1.92 -10.99
C TYR A 273 18.35 -3.17 -11.33
N VAL A 274 19.08 -3.67 -10.35
CA VAL A 274 19.91 -4.88 -10.46
C VAL A 274 19.32 -5.95 -9.55
N ASP A 275 18.87 -7.06 -10.13
CA ASP A 275 18.40 -8.21 -9.35
C ASP A 275 19.60 -8.97 -8.79
N LEU A 276 19.70 -9.04 -7.48
CA LEU A 276 20.80 -9.70 -6.75
C LEU A 276 20.41 -11.13 -6.30
N GLY A 277 19.22 -11.60 -6.69
CA GLY A 277 18.67 -12.88 -6.25
C GLY A 277 18.25 -12.89 -4.77
N ASP A 278 17.96 -14.08 -4.25
CA ASP A 278 17.35 -14.27 -2.93
C ASP A 278 18.36 -14.37 -1.77
N ASN A 279 19.67 -14.39 -2.08
CA ASN A 279 20.69 -14.50 -1.05
C ASN A 279 20.93 -13.15 -0.34
N PRO A 280 20.61 -12.99 0.95
CA PRO A 280 20.84 -11.75 1.68
C PRO A 280 22.29 -11.27 1.66
N GLY A 281 23.25 -12.20 1.59
CA GLY A 281 24.69 -11.89 1.48
C GLY A 281 25.06 -11.22 0.16
N ALA A 282 24.31 -11.45 -0.92
CA ALA A 282 24.57 -10.83 -2.22
C ALA A 282 24.39 -9.31 -2.16
N GLY A 283 23.37 -8.81 -1.44
CA GLY A 283 23.16 -7.37 -1.22
C GLY A 283 24.34 -6.72 -0.48
N ILE A 284 24.82 -7.36 0.59
CA ILE A 284 26.00 -6.89 1.35
C ILE A 284 27.23 -6.82 0.45
N ALA A 285 27.51 -7.90 -0.32
CA ALA A 285 28.65 -7.95 -1.24
C ALA A 285 28.56 -6.90 -2.36
N ALA A 286 27.37 -6.70 -2.93
CA ALA A 286 27.13 -5.72 -3.99
C ALA A 286 27.35 -4.26 -3.52
N ILE A 287 26.94 -3.92 -2.28
CA ILE A 287 27.21 -2.62 -1.65
C ILE A 287 28.71 -2.48 -1.34
N ALA A 288 29.35 -3.51 -0.75
CA ALA A 288 30.78 -3.48 -0.42
C ALA A 288 31.65 -3.28 -1.66
N SER A 289 31.34 -3.96 -2.76
CA SER A 289 32.06 -3.85 -4.06
C SER A 289 31.64 -2.65 -4.91
N LYS A 290 30.65 -1.88 -4.46
CA LYS A 290 30.05 -0.77 -5.23
C LYS A 290 29.43 -1.21 -6.58
N GLN A 291 28.99 -2.44 -6.67
CA GLN A 291 28.21 -2.94 -7.81
C GLN A 291 26.87 -2.21 -7.91
N VAL A 292 26.25 -1.95 -6.75
CA VAL A 292 25.07 -1.10 -6.62
C VAL A 292 25.34 0.06 -5.65
N ASP A 293 24.56 1.13 -5.80
CA ASP A 293 24.68 2.35 -5.01
C ASP A 293 23.71 2.36 -3.82
N GLY A 294 22.77 1.44 -3.80
CA GLY A 294 21.80 1.24 -2.72
C GLY A 294 21.02 -0.05 -2.87
N LEU A 295 20.19 -0.36 -1.88
CA LEU A 295 19.22 -1.44 -1.94
C LEU A 295 17.81 -0.85 -1.88
N SER A 296 16.83 -1.49 -2.48
CA SER A 296 15.42 -1.09 -2.34
C SER A 296 14.91 -1.35 -0.92
N GLU A 297 15.40 -2.42 -0.30
CA GLU A 297 15.15 -2.82 1.08
C GLU A 297 16.42 -3.43 1.67
N ALA A 298 16.62 -3.27 2.99
CA ALA A 298 17.62 -3.98 3.75
C ALA A 298 17.07 -4.40 5.10
N ASP A 299 17.19 -5.68 5.43
CA ASP A 299 16.77 -6.21 6.72
C ASP A 299 17.75 -5.81 7.85
N ALA A 300 17.39 -6.12 9.09
CA ALA A 300 18.18 -5.74 10.25
C ALA A 300 19.57 -6.40 10.27
N VAL A 301 19.73 -7.60 9.71
CA VAL A 301 21.03 -8.32 9.59
C VAL A 301 21.90 -7.59 8.57
N GLN A 302 21.35 -7.27 7.40
CA GLN A 302 22.03 -6.52 6.36
C GLN A 302 22.44 -5.12 6.85
N ILE A 303 21.53 -4.39 7.53
CA ILE A 303 21.85 -3.10 8.15
C ILE A 303 23.01 -3.23 9.15
N SER A 304 22.97 -4.25 10.02
CA SER A 304 24.04 -4.45 11.00
C SER A 304 25.40 -4.72 10.35
N ALA A 305 25.42 -5.44 9.24
CA ALA A 305 26.65 -5.71 8.49
C ALA A 305 27.20 -4.47 7.77
N MET A 306 26.32 -3.61 7.24
CA MET A 306 26.70 -2.50 6.34
C MET A 306 26.78 -1.14 7.02
N LYS A 307 26.21 -0.93 8.21
CA LYS A 307 26.15 0.38 8.90
C LYS A 307 27.50 1.05 9.12
N ASN A 308 28.59 0.28 9.16
CA ASN A 308 29.95 0.78 9.37
C ASN A 308 30.72 0.97 8.05
N PHE A 309 30.15 0.71 6.89
CA PHE A 309 30.81 1.00 5.62
C PHE A 309 30.94 2.52 5.43
N PRO A 310 32.12 3.07 5.14
CA PRO A 310 32.34 4.53 5.14
C PRO A 310 31.45 5.30 4.16
N HIS A 311 31.11 4.66 3.03
CA HIS A 311 30.32 5.25 1.96
C HIS A 311 28.80 5.07 2.14
N VAL A 312 28.33 4.31 3.13
CA VAL A 312 26.94 3.96 3.31
C VAL A 312 26.24 4.91 4.30
N ALA A 313 25.03 5.31 3.95
CA ALA A 313 24.03 5.89 4.85
C ALA A 313 22.89 4.90 5.05
N VAL A 314 22.38 4.81 6.28
CA VAL A 314 21.22 3.97 6.65
C VAL A 314 20.00 4.86 6.77
N PHE A 315 18.91 4.45 6.15
CA PHE A 315 17.61 5.11 6.21
C PHE A 315 16.59 4.19 6.89
N LYS A 316 15.72 4.79 7.71
CA LYS A 316 14.65 4.08 8.41
C LYS A 316 13.37 4.92 8.40
N VAL A 317 12.23 4.26 8.28
CA VAL A 317 10.92 4.88 8.38
C VAL A 317 9.94 3.93 9.08
N GLU A 318 9.13 4.46 9.98
CA GLU A 318 8.01 3.73 10.57
C GLU A 318 6.92 3.56 9.51
N THR A 319 6.32 2.37 9.47
CA THR A 319 5.33 2.04 8.45
C THR A 319 4.10 1.38 9.07
N THR A 320 3.04 1.28 8.29
CA THR A 320 1.90 0.41 8.56
C THR A 320 2.06 -0.95 7.87
N GLN A 321 3.30 -1.32 7.47
CA GLN A 321 3.61 -2.64 6.99
C GLN A 321 3.54 -3.64 8.14
N THR A 322 2.89 -4.76 7.89
CA THR A 322 2.70 -5.82 8.88
C THR A 322 2.75 -7.19 8.21
N VAL A 323 2.69 -8.23 9.02
CA VAL A 323 2.37 -9.58 8.58
C VAL A 323 1.14 -10.06 9.34
N VAL A 324 0.30 -10.82 8.68
CA VAL A 324 -0.87 -11.44 9.31
C VAL A 324 -0.84 -12.95 9.11
N ALA A 325 -0.95 -13.69 10.20
CA ALA A 325 -1.28 -15.10 10.13
C ALA A 325 -2.81 -15.17 10.04
N ARG A 326 -3.31 -15.43 8.84
CA ARG A 326 -4.72 -15.34 8.54
C ARG A 326 -5.36 -16.70 8.42
N MET A 327 -6.51 -16.83 9.03
CA MET A 327 -7.33 -18.03 9.13
C MET A 327 -8.57 -17.86 8.26
N HIS A 328 -8.99 -18.90 7.54
CA HIS A 328 -10.27 -18.88 6.84
C HIS A 328 -11.42 -19.26 7.79
N PRO A 329 -12.37 -18.36 8.07
CA PRO A 329 -13.52 -18.68 8.95
C PRO A 329 -14.49 -19.73 8.39
N ASP A 330 -14.38 -20.11 7.13
CA ASP A 330 -15.14 -21.20 6.50
C ASP A 330 -14.51 -22.59 6.69
N VAL A 331 -13.33 -22.66 7.30
CA VAL A 331 -12.65 -23.91 7.66
C VAL A 331 -13.04 -24.34 9.08
N ASP A 332 -13.35 -25.62 9.28
CA ASP A 332 -13.90 -26.14 10.53
C ASP A 332 -13.10 -25.74 11.77
N GLN A 333 -11.76 -25.80 11.73
CA GLN A 333 -10.91 -25.42 12.85
C GLN A 333 -10.99 -23.93 13.19
N PHE A 334 -11.21 -23.07 12.20
CA PHE A 334 -11.20 -21.61 12.37
C PHE A 334 -12.59 -20.97 12.33
N LYS A 335 -13.65 -21.77 12.11
CA LYS A 335 -15.04 -21.30 12.05
C LYS A 335 -15.48 -20.68 13.38
N ASP A 336 -15.15 -21.32 14.49
CA ASP A 336 -15.45 -20.79 15.81
C ASP A 336 -14.47 -19.65 16.15
N LYS A 337 -15.01 -18.44 16.40
CA LYS A 337 -14.17 -17.28 16.76
C LYS A 337 -13.33 -17.49 18.02
N ARG A 338 -13.77 -18.40 18.95
CA ARG A 338 -13.00 -18.74 20.15
C ARG A 338 -11.64 -19.34 19.82
N VAL A 339 -11.54 -20.13 18.75
CA VAL A 339 -10.25 -20.65 18.24
C VAL A 339 -9.38 -19.50 17.78
N ARG A 340 -9.90 -18.57 16.97
CA ARG A 340 -9.18 -17.41 16.47
C ARG A 340 -8.72 -16.48 17.61
N GLN A 341 -9.57 -16.29 18.62
CA GLN A 341 -9.22 -15.56 19.84
C GLN A 341 -8.11 -16.26 20.65
N ALA A 342 -8.16 -17.58 20.77
CA ALA A 342 -7.12 -18.37 21.45
C ALA A 342 -5.77 -18.21 20.75
N MET A 343 -5.73 -18.25 19.43
CA MET A 343 -4.51 -18.02 18.64
C MET A 343 -3.92 -16.61 18.89
N ARG A 344 -4.76 -15.57 18.97
CA ARG A 344 -4.31 -14.20 19.29
C ARG A 344 -3.74 -14.06 20.71
N LEU A 345 -4.32 -14.76 21.68
CA LEU A 345 -3.87 -14.76 23.09
C LEU A 345 -2.60 -15.59 23.30
N ALA A 346 -2.26 -16.50 22.38
CA ALA A 346 -1.09 -17.37 22.51
C ALA A 346 0.23 -16.64 22.26
N ILE A 347 0.22 -15.49 21.55
CA ILE A 347 1.44 -14.89 21.05
C ILE A 347 2.05 -13.83 21.98
N ASP A 348 3.37 -13.87 22.10
CA ASP A 348 4.22 -12.84 22.69
C ASP A 348 4.79 -11.97 21.58
N ARG A 349 4.19 -10.80 21.37
CA ARG A 349 4.54 -9.89 20.28
C ARG A 349 5.94 -9.32 20.40
N ASP A 350 6.38 -9.02 21.61
CA ASP A 350 7.73 -8.47 21.85
C ASP A 350 8.80 -9.51 21.53
N LYS A 351 8.60 -10.78 21.93
CA LYS A 351 9.49 -11.88 21.55
C LYS A 351 9.54 -12.06 20.03
N ILE A 352 8.39 -11.98 19.34
CA ILE A 352 8.34 -12.09 17.87
C ILE A 352 9.14 -10.95 17.22
N ILE A 353 8.94 -9.70 17.66
CA ILE A 353 9.66 -8.53 17.14
C ILE A 353 11.16 -8.69 17.33
N GLN A 354 11.60 -9.10 18.53
CA GLN A 354 13.02 -9.30 18.82
C GLN A 354 13.64 -10.42 17.98
N THR A 355 12.93 -11.53 17.80
CA THR A 355 13.46 -12.71 17.09
C THR A 355 13.41 -12.55 15.58
N SER A 356 12.28 -12.05 15.04
CA SER A 356 12.05 -12.01 13.59
C SER A 356 12.55 -10.72 12.94
N LEU A 357 12.54 -9.58 13.68
CA LEU A 357 12.86 -8.25 13.16
C LEU A 357 14.07 -7.62 13.85
N LEU A 358 14.73 -8.31 14.80
CA LEU A 358 15.83 -7.76 15.62
C LEU A 358 15.46 -6.40 16.27
N GLY A 359 14.20 -6.27 16.73
CA GLY A 359 13.67 -5.07 17.36
C GLY A 359 13.16 -3.99 16.40
N ALA A 360 13.17 -4.22 15.08
CA ALA A 360 12.73 -3.23 14.08
C ALA A 360 11.20 -3.25 13.86
N GLY A 361 10.42 -3.01 14.91
CA GLY A 361 8.96 -2.98 14.84
C GLY A 361 8.31 -2.58 16.17
N THR A 362 6.99 -2.45 16.15
CA THR A 362 6.14 -2.20 17.32
C THR A 362 4.99 -3.21 17.37
N PRO A 363 4.50 -3.60 18.58
CA PRO A 363 3.39 -4.54 18.70
C PRO A 363 2.13 -4.05 18.00
N ALA A 364 1.44 -4.96 17.29
CA ALA A 364 0.14 -4.71 16.68
C ALA A 364 -1.03 -5.21 17.54
N GLU A 365 -2.26 -4.98 17.10
CA GLU A 365 -3.48 -5.13 17.92
C GLU A 365 -4.58 -5.97 17.24
N ASP A 366 -4.23 -6.78 16.25
CA ASP A 366 -5.11 -7.73 15.53
C ASP A 366 -6.31 -7.12 14.78
N HIS A 367 -6.28 -5.81 14.51
CA HIS A 367 -7.35 -5.13 13.76
C HIS A 367 -6.88 -4.43 12.47
N HIS A 368 -5.61 -4.55 12.14
CA HIS A 368 -4.97 -4.02 10.93
C HIS A 368 -5.08 -2.48 10.76
N VAL A 369 -5.28 -1.77 11.87
CA VAL A 369 -5.26 -0.30 11.95
C VAL A 369 -4.09 0.12 12.83
N ALA A 370 -3.13 0.83 12.24
CA ALA A 370 -1.91 1.24 12.95
C ALA A 370 -2.14 2.53 13.76
N PRO A 371 -1.43 2.72 14.90
CA PRO A 371 -1.49 3.98 15.65
C PRO A 371 -1.10 5.23 14.84
N SER A 372 -0.40 5.05 13.71
CA SER A 372 -0.04 6.14 12.80
C SER A 372 -1.14 6.48 11.78
N HIS A 373 -2.20 5.67 11.67
CA HIS A 373 -3.35 6.01 10.85
C HIS A 373 -4.20 7.10 11.50
N PRO A 374 -4.71 8.06 10.74
CA PRO A 374 -5.56 9.12 11.29
C PRO A 374 -6.90 8.61 11.84
N GLU A 375 -7.30 7.39 11.45
CA GLU A 375 -8.55 6.76 11.87
C GLU A 375 -8.40 5.87 13.12
N TYR A 376 -7.19 5.65 13.61
CA TYR A 376 -6.92 4.74 14.73
C TYR A 376 -7.74 5.10 15.98
N ALA A 377 -8.32 4.08 16.59
CA ALA A 377 -8.96 4.16 17.89
C ALA A 377 -8.18 3.32 18.91
N ALA A 378 -7.82 3.93 20.03
CA ALA A 378 -7.12 3.21 21.09
C ALA A 378 -8.09 2.26 21.82
N LEU A 379 -7.99 0.97 21.54
CA LEU A 379 -8.77 -0.08 22.20
C LEU A 379 -7.97 -0.76 23.31
N PRO A 380 -8.64 -1.50 24.24
CA PRO A 380 -7.97 -2.34 25.22
C PRO A 380 -7.08 -3.38 24.53
N LYS A 381 -5.82 -3.48 24.96
CA LYS A 381 -4.88 -4.48 24.44
C LYS A 381 -5.15 -5.85 25.05
N TYR A 382 -4.96 -6.89 24.28
CA TYR A 382 -5.04 -8.27 24.75
C TYR A 382 -3.61 -8.79 24.99
N PRO A 383 -3.16 -8.85 26.29
CA PRO A 383 -1.87 -9.45 26.61
C PRO A 383 -1.92 -10.96 26.33
N ARG A 384 -0.75 -11.56 26.18
CA ARG A 384 -0.60 -13.01 26.10
C ARG A 384 -1.23 -13.67 27.33
N ASP A 385 -2.10 -14.68 27.10
CA ASP A 385 -2.79 -15.43 28.16
C ASP A 385 -3.02 -16.87 27.72
N ILE A 386 -2.08 -17.75 28.08
CA ILE A 386 -2.07 -19.15 27.68
C ILE A 386 -3.21 -19.95 28.31
N GLU A 387 -3.55 -19.67 29.58
CA GLU A 387 -4.61 -20.41 30.29
C GLU A 387 -5.98 -20.07 29.70
N LYS A 388 -6.22 -18.78 29.42
CA LYS A 388 -7.45 -18.36 28.74
C LYS A 388 -7.50 -18.90 27.31
N ALA A 389 -6.39 -18.94 26.58
CA ALA A 389 -6.33 -19.50 25.24
C ALA A 389 -6.67 -21.00 25.22
N LYS A 390 -6.09 -21.79 26.14
CA LYS A 390 -6.41 -23.22 26.29
C LYS A 390 -7.89 -23.43 26.65
N LYS A 391 -8.41 -22.60 27.54
CA LYS A 391 -9.84 -22.68 27.88
C LYS A 391 -10.73 -22.40 26.67
N LEU A 392 -10.44 -21.37 25.88
CA LEU A 392 -11.21 -21.06 24.67
C LEU A 392 -11.15 -22.19 23.64
N LEU A 393 -9.99 -22.85 23.48
CA LEU A 393 -9.88 -24.02 22.62
C LEU A 393 -10.71 -25.19 23.13
N ALA A 394 -10.67 -25.48 24.43
CA ALA A 394 -11.46 -26.54 25.03
C ALA A 394 -12.97 -26.28 24.87
N ASP A 395 -13.42 -25.04 25.14
CA ASP A 395 -14.81 -24.60 24.98
C ASP A 395 -15.26 -24.65 23.51
N ALA A 396 -14.34 -24.56 22.54
CA ALA A 396 -14.57 -24.71 21.11
C ALA A 396 -14.49 -26.15 20.60
N GLY A 397 -14.24 -27.15 21.49
CA GLY A 397 -14.17 -28.56 21.11
C GLY A 397 -12.75 -29.09 20.85
N TYR A 398 -11.71 -28.31 21.14
CA TYR A 398 -10.31 -28.69 20.96
C TYR A 398 -9.52 -28.71 22.28
N PRO A 399 -9.89 -29.51 23.28
CA PRO A 399 -9.24 -29.52 24.61
C PRO A 399 -7.78 -29.94 24.57
N ASN A 400 -7.35 -30.67 23.53
CA ASN A 400 -5.97 -31.11 23.32
C ASN A 400 -5.28 -30.35 22.16
N GLY A 401 -5.91 -29.24 21.69
CA GLY A 401 -5.43 -28.54 20.52
C GLY A 401 -5.74 -29.29 19.22
N PHE A 402 -5.01 -28.93 18.17
CA PHE A 402 -5.10 -29.54 16.83
C PHE A 402 -3.80 -29.34 16.06
N GLU A 403 -3.67 -30.04 14.92
CA GLU A 403 -2.56 -29.87 13.99
C GLU A 403 -3.07 -29.24 12.69
N PHE A 404 -2.31 -28.27 12.12
CA PHE A 404 -2.68 -27.59 10.88
C PHE A 404 -1.47 -27.13 10.08
N ASP A 405 -1.62 -27.02 8.75
CA ASP A 405 -0.57 -26.52 7.87
C ASP A 405 -0.68 -25.00 7.73
N MET A 406 0.44 -24.27 7.88
CA MET A 406 0.54 -22.84 7.59
C MET A 406 1.42 -22.61 6.38
N VAL A 407 0.86 -21.99 5.34
CA VAL A 407 1.59 -21.66 4.11
C VAL A 407 2.29 -20.31 4.28
N THR A 408 3.56 -20.26 3.90
CA THR A 408 4.39 -19.04 3.90
C THR A 408 5.42 -19.11 2.78
N ARG A 409 6.25 -18.09 2.65
CA ARG A 409 7.35 -18.04 1.68
C ARG A 409 8.70 -17.79 2.39
N PRO A 410 9.84 -18.20 1.79
CA PRO A 410 11.15 -18.02 2.38
C PRO A 410 11.72 -16.60 2.23
N ASP A 411 11.18 -15.81 1.32
CA ASP A 411 11.64 -14.47 0.99
C ASP A 411 10.47 -13.47 1.00
N PRO A 412 10.57 -12.39 1.80
CA PRO A 412 11.71 -12.02 2.64
C PRO A 412 11.83 -12.90 3.90
N ILE A 413 13.06 -13.15 4.33
CA ILE A 413 13.40 -14.10 5.43
C ILE A 413 12.65 -13.79 6.75
N TRP A 414 12.33 -12.53 7.03
CA TRP A 414 11.62 -12.16 8.26
C TRP A 414 10.18 -12.71 8.31
N GLU A 415 9.53 -12.99 7.16
CA GLU A 415 8.23 -13.67 7.13
C GLU A 415 8.38 -15.11 7.62
N LEU A 416 9.34 -15.85 7.08
CA LEU A 416 9.61 -17.23 7.51
C LEU A 416 10.02 -17.31 8.99
N ASN A 417 10.88 -16.39 9.45
CA ASN A 417 11.25 -16.31 10.86
C ASN A 417 10.03 -16.07 11.75
N THR A 418 9.11 -15.18 11.32
CA THR A 418 7.85 -14.93 12.04
C THR A 418 6.98 -16.17 12.09
N ALA A 419 6.84 -16.90 10.96
CA ALA A 419 6.10 -18.15 10.91
C ALA A 419 6.63 -19.19 11.93
N GLN A 420 7.96 -19.33 12.02
CA GLN A 420 8.61 -20.25 12.95
C GLN A 420 8.33 -19.89 14.43
N VAL A 421 8.45 -18.60 14.79
CA VAL A 421 8.16 -18.14 16.16
C VAL A 421 6.68 -18.29 16.49
N LEU A 422 5.78 -17.99 15.55
CA LEU A 422 4.35 -18.21 15.74
C LEU A 422 4.02 -19.69 15.95
N ALA A 423 4.61 -20.60 15.16
CA ALA A 423 4.42 -22.05 15.30
C ALA A 423 4.89 -22.55 16.68
N GLU A 424 6.04 -22.06 17.18
CA GLU A 424 6.52 -22.34 18.54
C GLU A 424 5.50 -21.90 19.59
N GLN A 425 5.00 -20.66 19.51
CA GLN A 425 4.09 -20.09 20.48
C GLN A 425 2.68 -20.72 20.45
N PHE A 426 2.19 -21.10 19.28
CA PHE A 426 0.91 -21.83 19.15
C PHE A 426 0.99 -23.23 19.78
N ASN A 427 2.17 -23.86 19.79
CA ASN A 427 2.37 -25.14 20.47
C ASN A 427 2.14 -25.04 21.99
N ASP A 428 2.34 -23.86 22.63
CA ASP A 428 2.07 -23.66 24.06
C ASP A 428 0.59 -23.83 24.42
N ILE A 429 -0.30 -23.71 23.45
CA ILE A 429 -1.75 -23.94 23.61
C ILE A 429 -2.22 -25.26 22.98
N GLY A 430 -1.28 -26.13 22.56
CA GLY A 430 -1.58 -27.42 21.94
C GLY A 430 -1.87 -27.35 20.42
N VAL A 431 -1.74 -26.17 19.78
CA VAL A 431 -1.92 -26.03 18.33
C VAL A 431 -0.58 -26.23 17.63
N LYS A 432 -0.43 -27.36 16.96
CA LYS A 432 0.77 -27.72 16.24
C LYS A 432 0.70 -27.24 14.79
N ILE A 433 1.61 -26.36 14.40
CA ILE A 433 1.67 -25.80 13.05
C ILE A 433 2.81 -26.43 12.25
N ASN A 434 2.46 -27.00 11.08
CA ASN A 434 3.40 -27.46 10.08
C ASN A 434 3.63 -26.35 9.05
N ILE A 435 4.82 -25.79 9.00
CA ILE A 435 5.14 -24.72 8.07
C ILE A 435 5.39 -25.30 6.68
N LYS A 436 4.60 -24.83 5.69
CA LYS A 436 4.75 -25.13 4.27
C LYS A 436 5.34 -23.90 3.57
N SER A 437 6.66 -23.85 3.50
CA SER A 437 7.36 -22.78 2.79
C SER A 437 7.35 -23.06 1.30
N LEU A 438 6.67 -22.22 0.52
CA LEU A 438 6.58 -22.30 -0.94
C LEU A 438 7.48 -21.26 -1.59
N PRO A 439 8.13 -21.54 -2.73
CA PRO A 439 8.75 -20.51 -3.55
C PRO A 439 7.75 -19.37 -3.81
N SER A 440 8.25 -18.11 -3.83
CA SER A 440 7.36 -16.93 -3.90
C SER A 440 6.35 -16.99 -5.05
N ALA A 441 6.74 -17.45 -6.24
CA ALA A 441 5.82 -17.59 -7.37
C ALA A 441 4.66 -18.55 -7.06
N GLN A 442 4.95 -19.72 -6.47
CA GLN A 442 3.92 -20.71 -6.09
C GLN A 442 3.06 -20.21 -4.92
N TYR A 443 3.65 -19.47 -3.97
CA TYR A 443 2.89 -18.88 -2.86
C TYR A 443 1.78 -17.97 -3.38
N TRP A 444 2.08 -17.12 -4.37
CA TRP A 444 1.10 -16.18 -4.91
C TRP A 444 0.00 -16.83 -5.75
N GLU A 445 0.21 -18.05 -6.23
CA GLU A 445 -0.86 -18.83 -6.89
C GLU A 445 -1.91 -19.33 -5.88
N VAL A 446 -1.54 -19.49 -4.62
CA VAL A 446 -2.40 -20.07 -3.57
C VAL A 446 -2.76 -19.12 -2.44
N TRP A 447 -2.25 -17.88 -2.44
CA TRP A 447 -2.34 -16.98 -1.29
C TRP A 447 -3.77 -16.64 -0.89
N THR A 448 -4.72 -16.55 -1.83
CA THR A 448 -6.14 -16.32 -1.54
C THR A 448 -6.93 -17.60 -1.27
N SER A 449 -6.36 -18.78 -1.48
CA SER A 449 -7.05 -20.06 -1.32
C SER A 449 -6.51 -20.94 -0.19
N ALA A 450 -5.27 -20.68 0.28
CA ALA A 450 -4.68 -21.46 1.37
C ALA A 450 -5.46 -21.22 2.68
N PRO A 451 -5.93 -22.28 3.38
CA PRO A 451 -6.81 -22.14 4.55
C PRO A 451 -6.19 -21.41 5.74
N PHE A 452 -4.87 -21.47 5.87
CA PHE A 452 -4.09 -20.74 6.87
C PHE A 452 -2.73 -20.37 6.27
N SER A 453 -2.42 -19.09 6.25
CA SER A 453 -1.15 -18.61 5.71
C SER A 453 -0.63 -17.39 6.45
N LEU A 454 0.64 -17.07 6.22
CA LEU A 454 1.29 -15.87 6.71
C LEU A 454 1.59 -14.95 5.53
N THR A 455 1.00 -13.76 5.52
CA THR A 455 1.08 -12.80 4.40
C THR A 455 1.52 -11.43 4.88
N ALA A 456 2.51 -10.84 4.21
CA ALA A 456 2.87 -9.44 4.44
C ALA A 456 1.92 -8.48 3.71
N TRP A 457 1.52 -7.43 4.40
CA TRP A 457 0.74 -6.31 3.87
C TRP A 457 1.57 -5.04 3.88
N GLY A 458 1.68 -4.39 2.75
CA GLY A 458 2.43 -3.16 2.60
C GLY A 458 1.78 -1.96 3.26
N HIS A 459 2.54 -0.89 3.43
CA HIS A 459 2.07 0.37 4.00
C HIS A 459 0.93 0.98 3.18
N ARG A 460 -0.08 1.50 3.87
CA ARG A 460 -1.16 2.34 3.33
C ARG A 460 -1.27 3.61 4.17
N PRO A 461 -1.55 4.77 3.57
CA PRO A 461 -1.70 6.04 4.30
C PRO A 461 -2.96 6.09 5.16
N LEU A 462 -4.01 5.36 4.78
CA LEU A 462 -5.30 5.29 5.47
C LEU A 462 -5.65 3.84 5.80
N ALA A 463 -6.17 3.62 7.02
CA ALA A 463 -6.61 2.29 7.46
C ALA A 463 -7.78 1.77 6.62
N ILE A 464 -8.73 2.64 6.26
CA ILE A 464 -9.89 2.27 5.43
C ILE A 464 -9.48 1.63 4.11
N MET A 465 -8.34 2.02 3.52
CA MET A 465 -7.83 1.37 2.30
C MET A 465 -7.44 -0.08 2.55
N THR A 466 -6.72 -0.35 3.63
CA THR A 466 -6.34 -1.72 4.00
C THR A 466 -7.57 -2.56 4.30
N LEU A 467 -8.49 -2.02 5.10
CA LEU A 467 -9.71 -2.73 5.49
C LEU A 467 -10.60 -3.06 4.28
N SER A 468 -10.70 -2.14 3.33
CA SER A 468 -11.47 -2.36 2.08
C SER A 468 -10.83 -3.41 1.18
N LEU A 469 -9.50 -3.44 1.08
CA LEU A 469 -8.80 -4.43 0.25
C LEU A 469 -8.79 -5.83 0.89
N ALA A 470 -8.53 -5.91 2.21
CA ALA A 470 -8.21 -7.15 2.89
C ALA A 470 -9.42 -7.86 3.51
N TYR A 471 -10.47 -7.12 3.91
CA TYR A 471 -11.53 -7.66 4.77
C TYR A 471 -12.95 -7.33 4.32
N ARG A 472 -13.16 -6.38 3.39
CA ARG A 472 -14.48 -6.19 2.79
C ARG A 472 -14.92 -7.49 2.12
N SER A 473 -16.16 -7.91 2.38
CA SER A 473 -16.71 -9.14 1.80
C SER A 473 -16.53 -9.15 0.28
N ASN A 474 -16.10 -10.27 -0.27
CA ASN A 474 -15.84 -10.51 -1.70
C ASN A 474 -14.76 -9.62 -2.36
N ALA A 475 -14.00 -8.81 -1.61
CA ALA A 475 -12.88 -8.09 -2.20
C ALA A 475 -11.83 -9.09 -2.75
N ALA A 476 -11.26 -8.78 -3.92
CA ALA A 476 -10.34 -9.67 -4.62
C ALA A 476 -9.09 -10.05 -3.79
N TRP A 477 -8.68 -9.18 -2.86
CA TRP A 477 -7.58 -9.42 -1.95
C TRP A 477 -8.03 -9.82 -0.54
N ASN A 478 -9.31 -10.11 -0.35
CA ASN A 478 -9.79 -10.70 0.92
C ASN A 478 -9.35 -12.17 1.00
N GLU A 479 -8.07 -12.36 1.26
CA GLU A 479 -7.40 -13.65 1.35
C GLU A 479 -7.90 -14.53 2.50
N SER A 480 -8.65 -13.97 3.45
CA SER A 480 -9.22 -14.69 4.59
C SER A 480 -10.61 -15.22 4.34
N HIS A 481 -11.28 -14.85 3.25
CA HIS A 481 -12.70 -15.10 3.00
C HIS A 481 -13.61 -14.56 4.13
N TYR A 482 -13.12 -13.57 4.88
CA TYR A 482 -13.91 -12.94 5.95
C TYR A 482 -15.13 -12.26 5.35
N ALA A 483 -16.28 -12.49 5.95
CA ALA A 483 -17.55 -11.90 5.54
C ALA A 483 -18.35 -11.51 6.78
N ASN A 484 -18.53 -10.22 6.99
CA ASN A 484 -19.27 -9.67 8.12
C ASN A 484 -20.02 -8.42 7.68
N THR A 485 -21.35 -8.51 7.60
CA THR A 485 -22.21 -7.42 7.12
C THR A 485 -22.13 -6.17 7.98
N GLU A 486 -21.95 -6.31 9.31
CA GLU A 486 -21.79 -5.17 10.20
C GLU A 486 -20.45 -4.46 9.93
N PHE A 487 -19.36 -5.21 9.76
CA PHE A 487 -18.06 -4.67 9.36
C PHE A 487 -18.16 -3.89 8.05
N ASP A 488 -18.75 -4.47 7.00
CA ASP A 488 -18.90 -3.83 5.69
C ASP A 488 -19.71 -2.54 5.76
N THR A 489 -20.80 -2.56 6.55
CA THR A 489 -21.67 -1.38 6.75
C THR A 489 -20.91 -0.26 7.46
N LEU A 490 -20.21 -0.59 8.56
CA LEU A 490 -19.42 0.37 9.31
C LEU A 490 -18.23 0.91 8.49
N LEU A 491 -17.59 0.06 7.69
CA LEU A 491 -16.49 0.48 6.83
C LEU A 491 -16.99 1.49 5.78
N THR A 492 -18.10 1.21 5.11
CA THR A 492 -18.73 2.14 4.16
C THR A 492 -19.13 3.46 4.85
N GLN A 493 -19.62 3.38 6.10
CA GLN A 493 -19.91 4.59 6.88
C GLN A 493 -18.64 5.39 7.19
N ALA A 494 -17.56 4.74 7.61
CA ALA A 494 -16.28 5.40 7.93
C ALA A 494 -15.67 6.09 6.71
N GLU A 495 -15.77 5.48 5.53
CA GLU A 495 -15.28 6.02 4.26
C GLU A 495 -15.98 7.34 3.86
N GLY A 496 -17.19 7.58 4.35
CA GLY A 496 -17.97 8.80 4.07
C GLY A 496 -17.89 9.87 5.15
N ILE A 497 -17.20 9.63 6.27
CA ILE A 497 -17.16 10.60 7.39
C ILE A 497 -15.92 11.49 7.27
N LEU A 498 -16.15 12.77 7.07
CA LEU A 498 -15.08 13.77 6.97
C LEU A 498 -14.50 14.14 8.36
N ASP A 499 -15.36 14.29 9.38
CA ASP A 499 -14.94 14.60 10.75
C ASP A 499 -14.17 13.43 11.36
N PRO A 500 -12.89 13.63 11.74
CA PRO A 500 -12.06 12.55 12.29
C PRO A 500 -12.53 12.02 13.64
N LYS A 501 -13.15 12.85 14.48
CA LYS A 501 -13.68 12.44 15.77
C LYS A 501 -14.92 11.56 15.60
N GLU A 502 -15.79 11.90 14.67
CA GLU A 502 -16.93 11.07 14.33
C GLU A 502 -16.48 9.79 13.62
N ARG A 503 -15.50 9.88 12.70
CA ARG A 503 -14.93 8.71 12.03
C ARG A 503 -14.27 7.75 13.01
N SER A 504 -13.47 8.22 13.97
CA SER A 504 -12.82 7.36 14.96
C SER A 504 -13.80 6.59 15.83
N LYS A 505 -15.02 7.12 16.09
CA LYS A 505 -16.08 6.39 16.80
C LYS A 505 -16.59 5.19 15.99
N VAL A 506 -16.66 5.33 14.67
CA VAL A 506 -17.03 4.21 13.78
C VAL A 506 -15.86 3.23 13.67
N MET A 507 -14.65 3.74 13.53
CA MET A 507 -13.43 2.91 13.49
C MET A 507 -13.25 2.09 14.76
N ALA A 508 -13.53 2.64 15.94
CA ALA A 508 -13.49 1.90 17.21
C ALA A 508 -14.40 0.64 17.19
N LYS A 509 -15.55 0.71 16.52
CA LYS A 509 -16.43 -0.45 16.36
C LYS A 509 -15.85 -1.46 15.37
N ILE A 510 -15.31 -1.00 14.25
CA ILE A 510 -14.64 -1.86 13.24
C ILE A 510 -13.46 -2.59 13.88
N GLU A 511 -12.60 -1.85 14.59
CA GLU A 511 -11.43 -2.40 15.28
C GLU A 511 -11.83 -3.41 16.36
N ALA A 512 -12.90 -3.13 17.12
CA ALA A 512 -13.46 -4.07 18.10
C ALA A 512 -14.00 -5.35 17.46
N ILE A 513 -14.70 -5.24 16.31
CA ILE A 513 -15.14 -6.42 15.54
C ILE A 513 -13.94 -7.25 15.10
N MET A 514 -12.89 -6.62 14.60
CA MET A 514 -11.67 -7.30 14.16
C MET A 514 -10.96 -7.99 15.34
N GLN A 515 -10.88 -7.35 16.49
CA GLN A 515 -10.30 -7.97 17.70
C GLN A 515 -11.14 -9.12 18.25
N ASP A 516 -12.47 -9.08 18.14
CA ASP A 516 -13.36 -10.14 18.62
C ASP A 516 -13.49 -11.28 17.62
N ASP A 517 -13.83 -10.96 16.39
CA ASP A 517 -14.23 -11.92 15.36
C ASP A 517 -13.26 -12.01 14.17
N GLY A 518 -12.34 -11.08 14.01
CA GLY A 518 -11.44 -11.00 12.85
C GLY A 518 -10.65 -12.27 12.58
N PRO A 519 -10.21 -12.46 11.33
CA PRO A 519 -9.60 -13.70 10.86
C PRO A 519 -8.07 -13.74 11.04
N ILE A 520 -7.46 -12.80 11.74
CA ILE A 520 -6.01 -12.63 11.77
C ILE A 520 -5.39 -12.72 13.15
N VAL A 521 -4.14 -13.17 13.18
CA VAL A 521 -3.17 -12.92 14.24
C VAL A 521 -2.11 -11.97 13.68
N GLN A 522 -2.03 -10.77 14.24
CA GLN A 522 -1.16 -9.70 13.76
C GLN A 522 -0.11 -9.38 14.82
N PRO A 523 1.17 -9.79 14.62
CA PRO A 523 2.16 -9.65 15.68
C PRO A 523 2.74 -8.24 15.81
N PHE A 524 2.95 -7.50 14.70
CA PHE A 524 3.69 -6.24 14.73
C PHE A 524 3.36 -5.31 13.57
N TRP A 525 3.77 -4.05 13.73
CA TRP A 525 4.03 -3.08 12.67
C TRP A 525 5.53 -2.97 12.44
N ARG A 526 5.96 -3.00 11.19
CA ARG A 526 7.37 -3.09 10.82
C ARG A 526 7.99 -1.72 10.57
N THR A 527 9.21 -1.50 11.08
CA THR A 527 10.08 -0.40 10.64
C THR A 527 10.76 -0.81 9.34
N PHE A 528 10.55 -0.05 8.28
CA PHE A 528 11.21 -0.27 7.01
C PHE A 528 12.59 0.39 6.99
N SER A 529 13.59 -0.30 6.44
CA SER A 529 14.97 0.17 6.41
C SER A 529 15.63 -0.10 5.06
N THR A 530 16.56 0.77 4.69
CA THR A 530 17.44 0.54 3.55
C THR A 530 18.79 1.22 3.71
N VAL A 531 19.70 0.97 2.76
CA VAL A 531 21.01 1.61 2.65
C VAL A 531 21.18 2.27 1.29
N MET A 532 21.86 3.43 1.31
CA MET A 532 22.20 4.18 0.11
C MET A 532 23.62 4.73 0.21
N ASP A 533 24.36 4.80 -0.89
CA ASP A 533 25.65 5.48 -0.93
C ASP A 533 25.47 6.99 -0.64
N LYS A 534 26.33 7.56 0.19
CA LYS A 534 26.31 8.98 0.60
C LYS A 534 26.45 9.97 -0.57
N LYS A 535 26.95 9.50 -1.73
CA LYS A 535 27.00 10.31 -2.95
C LYS A 535 25.63 10.55 -3.57
N VAL A 536 24.62 9.71 -3.26
CA VAL A 536 23.25 9.88 -3.73
C VAL A 536 22.60 11.02 -2.98
N LYS A 537 22.16 12.04 -3.70
CA LYS A 537 21.47 13.22 -3.16
C LYS A 537 19.98 13.14 -3.48
N GLY A 538 19.17 13.74 -2.63
CA GLY A 538 17.71 13.76 -2.77
C GLY A 538 17.02 12.44 -2.40
N PHE A 539 17.77 11.39 -2.07
CA PHE A 539 17.15 10.14 -1.63
C PHE A 539 16.40 10.34 -0.32
N ASP A 540 15.13 9.97 -0.35
CA ASP A 540 14.27 9.95 0.81
C ASP A 540 13.48 8.64 0.85
N LEU A 541 13.47 7.98 2.01
CA LEU A 541 12.85 6.66 2.15
C LEU A 541 11.34 6.78 2.29
N HIS A 542 10.61 6.28 1.30
CA HIS A 542 9.16 6.29 1.29
C HIS A 542 8.59 5.09 2.08
N PRO A 543 7.59 5.29 2.96
CA PRO A 543 7.02 4.21 3.77
C PRO A 543 6.37 3.08 2.94
N SER A 544 5.91 3.38 1.72
CA SER A 544 5.39 2.38 0.77
C SER A 544 6.49 1.72 -0.09
N GLN A 545 7.76 1.89 0.26
CA GLN A 545 8.92 1.36 -0.50
C GLN A 545 9.06 1.93 -1.92
N TYR A 546 8.46 3.08 -2.20
CA TYR A 546 8.47 3.68 -3.52
C TYR A 546 9.77 4.41 -3.82
N ILE A 547 10.28 4.24 -5.04
CA ILE A 547 11.53 4.81 -5.52
C ILE A 547 11.21 5.78 -6.65
N PHE A 548 11.50 7.07 -6.44
CA PHE A 548 11.30 8.14 -7.40
C PHE A 548 12.66 8.60 -7.94
N ALA A 549 13.26 7.79 -8.81
CA ALA A 549 14.63 7.97 -9.29
C ALA A 549 14.88 9.35 -9.96
N HIS A 550 13.85 9.99 -10.49
CA HIS A 550 13.95 11.33 -11.08
C HIS A 550 14.24 12.45 -10.08
N GLU A 551 14.00 12.20 -8.79
CA GLU A 551 14.29 13.13 -7.70
C GLU A 551 15.71 12.99 -7.18
N TYR A 552 16.46 11.96 -7.60
CA TYR A 552 17.79 11.64 -7.08
C TYR A 552 18.87 12.12 -8.05
N ALA A 553 20.03 12.45 -7.47
CA ALA A 553 21.23 12.84 -8.22
C ALA A 553 22.47 12.18 -7.62
N ILE A 554 23.53 12.09 -8.41
CA ILE A 554 24.84 11.58 -7.97
C ILE A 554 25.78 12.77 -7.77
N ALA A 555 26.29 12.95 -6.54
CA ALA A 555 27.41 13.88 -6.30
C ALA A 555 28.68 13.27 -6.88
N VAL A 556 29.34 14.02 -7.78
CA VAL A 556 30.64 13.66 -8.38
C VAL A 556 31.75 13.91 -7.38
#